data_9e0ad28a08b4ba59b9e76ba3ccf8fac9
#
_entry.id   9e0ad28a08b4ba59b9e76ba3ccf8fac9
#
_cell.length_a   1.000
_cell.length_b   1.000
_cell.length_c   1.000
_cell.angle_alpha   90.00
_cell.angle_beta   90.00
_cell.angle_gamma   90.00
#
_symmetry.space_group_name_H-M   'P 1'
#
loop_
_entity.id
_entity.type
_entity.pdbx_description
1 polymer ?
#
loop_
_entity_poly.entity_id
_entity_poly.type
_entity_poly.pdbx_seq_one_letter_code
_entity_poly.pdbx_strand_id
1 'polypeptide(L)'
;MISNHSTNDRFISYFRNMPVLSHQQLNTISKTFGTPLYVYHAEQITAQYQKLTTAFAQTDTRFFYAAKALTNIHILKHIKSIGCHVDCSSINEVKLALFAGFEPKNILYTSNGIHFTEIEEAQSLGVHINIDSLSNLEKFGKKFGHTYPVGIRLRPNIMGGGNLKVSTGHDKSKFGIPVDQIDNILTLVTQYNLHIQNLHIHTGSDIKDVDVFVKGIEVLFDIIPSFKELESIDLGGGFKVPYKEDDTETDIPLLAQKVNEAFSNHPNPNGRHLQVWFEPGKFLVSGAGYFLTEVNVIKENATTSFVGINSGFNHLIRPMFYDAYHKIENISNPSGEVKKYAVTGYICETDNFAWDRELHEVREGDLLVFYNAGAYGFEMSSNFNSRLKPAEVMVKDGKTILIRRRDEFEDLLKNQVL
;
A
#
# COMPACT_ATOMS: atom_id res chain seq x y z
N MET A 1 16.88 7.98 -34.95
CA MET A 1 16.74 6.52 -34.73
C MET A 1 16.52 6.33 -33.24
N ILE A 2 15.26 6.25 -32.81
CA ILE A 2 14.89 6.02 -31.42
C ILE A 2 14.91 4.50 -31.23
N SER A 3 15.85 4.00 -30.44
CA SER A 3 15.99 2.57 -30.13
C SER A 3 14.75 2.09 -29.37
N ASN A 4 13.97 1.20 -29.99
CA ASN A 4 12.98 0.36 -29.34
C ASN A 4 13.70 -0.59 -28.35
N HIS A 5 13.93 -0.13 -27.13
CA HIS A 5 14.17 -1.08 -26.02
C HIS A 5 12.82 -1.70 -25.69
N SER A 6 12.73 -3.02 -25.87
CA SER A 6 11.49 -3.77 -25.71
C SER A 6 10.96 -3.62 -24.26
N THR A 7 9.64 -3.54 -24.13
CA THR A 7 8.94 -3.54 -22.83
C THR A 7 9.34 -4.72 -21.94
N ASN A 8 9.67 -5.86 -22.54
CA ASN A 8 10.20 -7.05 -21.85
C ASN A 8 11.53 -6.79 -21.12
N ASP A 9 12.44 -5.96 -21.67
CA ASP A 9 13.72 -5.69 -21.01
C ASP A 9 13.56 -4.89 -19.71
N ARG A 10 12.55 -4.03 -19.62
CA ARG A 10 12.29 -3.21 -18.42
C ARG A 10 11.65 -4.01 -17.27
N PHE A 11 10.69 -4.89 -17.56
CA PHE A 11 10.12 -5.79 -16.55
C PHE A 11 11.15 -6.77 -16.01
N ILE A 12 11.91 -7.37 -16.92
CA ILE A 12 13.02 -8.27 -16.58
C ILE A 12 14.10 -7.51 -15.78
N SER A 13 14.38 -6.24 -16.09
CA SER A 13 15.36 -5.43 -15.35
C SER A 13 14.86 -5.05 -13.94
N TYR A 14 13.57 -4.81 -13.77
CA TYR A 14 12.98 -4.55 -12.45
C TYR A 14 13.21 -5.71 -11.47
N PHE A 15 12.93 -6.95 -11.91
CA PHE A 15 13.15 -8.14 -11.08
C PHE A 15 14.62 -8.59 -11.02
N ARG A 16 15.44 -8.32 -12.03
CA ARG A 16 16.88 -8.69 -12.03
C ARG A 16 17.70 -7.94 -10.98
N ASN A 17 17.30 -6.73 -10.62
CA ASN A 17 18.03 -5.90 -9.65
C ASN A 17 17.43 -5.93 -8.23
N MET A 18 16.32 -6.67 -8.03
CA MET A 18 15.67 -6.79 -6.73
C MET A 18 16.04 -8.14 -6.09
N PRO A 19 16.32 -8.16 -4.77
CA PRO A 19 16.52 -9.42 -4.09
C PRO A 19 15.19 -10.21 -4.08
N VAL A 20 15.17 -11.38 -4.73
CA VAL A 20 14.00 -12.27 -4.82
C VAL A 20 14.30 -13.61 -4.17
N LEU A 21 13.26 -14.25 -3.62
CA LEU A 21 13.38 -15.61 -3.11
C LEU A 21 13.33 -16.60 -4.26
N SER A 22 14.29 -17.55 -4.29
CA SER A 22 14.30 -18.62 -5.28
C SER A 22 13.18 -19.64 -5.05
N HIS A 23 12.79 -20.37 -6.10
CA HIS A 23 11.82 -21.46 -5.99
C HIS A 23 12.24 -22.50 -4.93
N GLN A 24 13.54 -22.79 -4.83
CA GLN A 24 14.07 -23.71 -3.83
C GLN A 24 13.85 -23.20 -2.40
N GLN A 25 14.08 -21.91 -2.15
CA GLN A 25 13.81 -21.29 -0.83
C GLN A 25 12.32 -21.34 -0.51
N LEU A 26 11.45 -20.93 -1.45
CA LEU A 26 9.99 -20.99 -1.26
C LEU A 26 9.49 -22.40 -0.99
N ASN A 27 10.03 -23.38 -1.69
CA ASN A 27 9.72 -24.81 -1.48
C ASN A 27 10.14 -25.28 -0.07
N THR A 28 11.33 -24.89 0.40
CA THR A 28 11.82 -25.23 1.73
C THR A 28 10.94 -24.59 2.81
N ILE A 29 10.56 -23.33 2.62
CA ILE A 29 9.70 -22.58 3.55
C ILE A 29 8.31 -23.22 3.62
N SER A 30 7.70 -23.58 2.47
CA SER A 30 6.38 -24.23 2.46
C SER A 30 6.38 -25.58 3.15
N LYS A 31 7.45 -26.38 3.02
CA LYS A 31 7.59 -27.66 3.74
C LYS A 31 7.70 -27.47 5.26
N THR A 32 8.28 -26.36 5.70
CA THR A 32 8.47 -26.08 7.13
C THR A 32 7.20 -25.55 7.78
N PHE A 33 6.45 -24.67 7.11
CA PHE A 33 5.32 -23.94 7.70
C PHE A 33 3.96 -24.35 7.14
N GLY A 34 3.93 -25.24 6.15
CA GLY A 34 2.70 -25.66 5.45
C GLY A 34 2.12 -24.58 4.55
N THR A 35 1.08 -24.95 3.78
CA THR A 35 0.31 -24.06 2.90
C THR A 35 -1.17 -24.03 3.32
N PRO A 36 -1.96 -22.99 2.93
CA PRO A 36 -1.55 -21.75 2.31
C PRO A 36 -0.67 -20.90 3.24
N LEU A 37 0.24 -20.08 2.67
CA LEU A 37 1.26 -19.36 3.43
C LEU A 37 1.60 -18.03 2.77
N TYR A 38 1.69 -16.95 3.55
CA TYR A 38 2.31 -15.71 3.12
C TYR A 38 3.79 -15.67 3.51
N VAL A 39 4.64 -15.29 2.57
CA VAL A 39 6.09 -15.12 2.79
C VAL A 39 6.47 -13.70 2.37
N TYR A 40 7.18 -12.97 3.24
CA TYR A 40 7.66 -11.62 2.97
C TYR A 40 9.18 -11.57 3.01
N HIS A 41 9.78 -10.89 2.03
CA HIS A 41 11.22 -10.73 1.93
C HIS A 41 11.65 -9.33 2.39
N ALA A 42 12.27 -9.23 3.53
CA ALA A 42 12.63 -7.97 4.18
C ALA A 42 13.60 -7.11 3.36
N GLU A 43 14.60 -7.76 2.73
CA GLU A 43 15.59 -7.06 1.90
C GLU A 43 14.97 -6.41 0.66
N GLN A 44 13.89 -6.99 0.13
CA GLN A 44 13.15 -6.40 -0.98
C GLN A 44 12.40 -5.13 -0.55
N ILE A 45 11.82 -5.13 0.68
CA ILE A 45 11.23 -3.92 1.26
C ILE A 45 12.28 -2.83 1.42
N THR A 46 13.46 -3.20 1.94
CA THR A 46 14.59 -2.29 2.10
C THR A 46 15.03 -1.69 0.76
N ALA A 47 15.18 -2.51 -0.27
CA ALA A 47 15.59 -2.06 -1.60
C ALA A 47 14.58 -1.09 -2.23
N GLN A 48 13.27 -1.33 -2.06
CA GLN A 48 12.23 -0.42 -2.54
C GLN A 48 12.27 0.93 -1.80
N TYR A 49 12.51 0.93 -0.49
CA TYR A 49 12.67 2.16 0.27
C TYR A 49 13.94 2.94 -0.14
N GLN A 50 15.05 2.23 -0.33
CA GLN A 50 16.31 2.83 -0.81
C GLN A 50 16.16 3.46 -2.20
N LYS A 51 15.35 2.86 -3.09
CA LYS A 51 15.02 3.43 -4.40
C LYS A 51 14.38 4.82 -4.27
N LEU A 52 13.43 4.98 -3.33
CA LEU A 52 12.81 6.27 -3.04
C LEU A 52 13.82 7.26 -2.45
N THR A 53 14.50 6.89 -1.38
CA THR A 53 15.42 7.80 -0.68
C THR A 53 16.60 8.24 -1.55
N THR A 54 17.08 7.37 -2.44
CA THR A 54 18.15 7.70 -3.39
C THR A 54 17.66 8.69 -4.44
N ALA A 55 16.47 8.49 -5.01
CA ALA A 55 15.93 9.37 -6.03
C ALA A 55 15.65 10.78 -5.49
N PHE A 56 15.14 10.87 -4.26
CA PHE A 56 14.80 12.13 -3.60
C PHE A 56 15.92 12.72 -2.72
N ALA A 57 17.17 12.26 -2.88
CA ALA A 57 18.28 12.70 -2.02
C ALA A 57 18.57 14.21 -2.05
N GLN A 58 18.14 14.91 -3.10
CA GLN A 58 18.30 16.37 -3.24
C GLN A 58 17.09 17.19 -2.76
N THR A 59 16.01 16.51 -2.35
CA THR A 59 14.77 17.13 -1.87
C THR A 59 14.59 16.78 -0.40
N ASP A 60 14.24 17.76 0.45
CA ASP A 60 13.87 17.46 1.84
C ASP A 60 12.56 16.70 1.89
N THR A 61 12.66 15.38 1.90
CA THR A 61 11.52 14.48 1.71
C THR A 61 11.39 13.50 2.86
N ARG A 62 10.17 13.26 3.30
CA ARG A 62 9.82 12.18 4.23
C ARG A 62 8.89 11.17 3.58
N PHE A 63 9.10 9.90 3.89
CA PHE A 63 8.25 8.81 3.44
C PHE A 63 7.56 8.16 4.63
N PHE A 64 6.22 8.13 4.58
CA PHE A 64 5.36 7.52 5.59
C PHE A 64 4.77 6.24 4.99
N TYR A 65 5.22 5.09 5.45
CA TYR A 65 4.68 3.81 4.99
C TYR A 65 3.19 3.70 5.31
N ALA A 66 2.32 3.56 4.30
CA ALA A 66 0.90 3.37 4.51
C ALA A 66 0.61 1.99 5.11
N ALA A 67 0.44 1.93 6.44
CA ALA A 67 0.33 0.70 7.23
C ALA A 67 -0.80 -0.23 6.76
N LYS A 68 -1.90 0.34 6.25
CA LYS A 68 -3.03 -0.41 5.66
C LYS A 68 -2.64 -1.42 4.60
N ALA A 69 -1.46 -1.28 3.98
CA ALA A 69 -0.99 -2.25 3.00
C ALA A 69 -0.57 -3.58 3.64
N LEU A 70 0.08 -3.53 4.81
CA LEU A 70 0.50 -4.69 5.62
C LEU A 70 0.90 -4.24 7.03
N THR A 71 0.08 -4.54 8.05
CA THR A 71 0.22 -4.04 9.44
C THR A 71 0.90 -5.03 10.39
N ASN A 72 1.43 -6.17 9.91
CA ASN A 72 2.12 -7.13 10.78
C ASN A 72 3.25 -6.44 11.55
N ILE A 73 3.32 -6.66 12.87
CA ILE A 73 4.27 -5.99 13.78
C ILE A 73 5.73 -6.18 13.37
N HIS A 74 6.11 -7.33 12.85
CA HIS A 74 7.49 -7.58 12.38
C HIS A 74 7.79 -6.75 11.13
N ILE A 75 6.81 -6.56 10.25
CA ILE A 75 6.93 -5.68 9.08
C ILE A 75 7.05 -4.22 9.53
N LEU A 76 6.18 -3.75 10.43
CA LEU A 76 6.27 -2.39 10.98
C LEU A 76 7.62 -2.13 11.66
N LYS A 77 8.13 -3.07 12.47
CA LYS A 77 9.48 -2.98 13.07
C LYS A 77 10.57 -2.92 12.01
N HIS A 78 10.44 -3.67 10.91
CA HIS A 78 11.40 -3.62 9.82
C HIS A 78 11.35 -2.27 9.10
N ILE A 79 10.17 -1.77 8.76
CA ILE A 79 9.94 -0.43 8.17
C ILE A 79 10.59 0.67 9.05
N LYS A 80 10.36 0.61 10.35
CA LYS A 80 11.02 1.52 11.30
C LYS A 80 12.55 1.40 11.24
N SER A 81 13.08 0.17 11.22
CA SER A 81 14.52 -0.09 11.28
C SER A 81 15.28 0.45 10.07
N ILE A 82 14.63 0.62 8.94
CA ILE A 82 15.19 1.21 7.72
C ILE A 82 15.01 2.75 7.65
N GLY A 83 14.44 3.38 8.69
CA GLY A 83 14.28 4.82 8.79
C GLY A 83 13.02 5.38 8.10
N CYS A 84 12.10 4.55 7.66
CA CYS A 84 10.82 5.00 7.12
C CYS A 84 9.84 5.33 8.26
N HIS A 85 9.06 6.41 8.11
CA HIS A 85 7.96 6.77 9.00
C HIS A 85 6.71 5.92 8.66
N VAL A 86 5.58 6.16 9.34
CA VAL A 86 4.35 5.39 9.09
C VAL A 86 3.12 6.28 8.98
N ASP A 87 2.29 6.04 7.95
CA ASP A 87 0.93 6.57 7.79
C ASP A 87 -0.10 5.54 8.27
N CYS A 88 -1.05 6.00 9.07
CA CYS A 88 -2.09 5.21 9.71
C CYS A 88 -3.48 5.71 9.29
N SER A 89 -4.34 4.79 8.89
CA SER A 89 -5.73 5.08 8.47
C SER A 89 -6.76 4.84 9.58
N SER A 90 -6.34 4.30 10.73
CA SER A 90 -7.20 4.12 11.91
C SER A 90 -6.40 4.32 13.19
N ILE A 91 -7.09 4.62 14.28
CA ILE A 91 -6.46 4.77 15.59
C ILE A 91 -5.78 3.46 16.06
N ASN A 92 -6.28 2.32 15.63
CA ASN A 92 -5.65 1.03 15.95
C ASN A 92 -4.34 0.83 15.17
N GLU A 93 -4.22 1.31 13.93
CA GLU A 93 -2.93 1.34 13.23
C GLU A 93 -1.93 2.24 13.94
N VAL A 94 -2.35 3.40 14.48
CA VAL A 94 -1.51 4.26 15.33
C VAL A 94 -0.99 3.50 16.55
N LYS A 95 -1.88 2.79 17.26
CA LYS A 95 -1.50 1.97 18.42
C LYS A 95 -0.52 0.84 18.04
N LEU A 96 -0.72 0.19 16.89
CA LEU A 96 0.20 -0.82 16.37
C LEU A 96 1.57 -0.22 16.02
N ALA A 97 1.60 0.98 15.43
CA ALA A 97 2.83 1.69 15.14
C ALA A 97 3.60 2.05 16.42
N LEU A 98 2.92 2.59 17.43
CA LEU A 98 3.50 2.85 18.76
C LEU A 98 4.03 1.55 19.40
N PHE A 99 3.28 0.46 19.33
CA PHE A 99 3.70 -0.86 19.84
C PHE A 99 4.91 -1.41 19.07
N ALA A 100 5.02 -1.14 17.76
CA ALA A 100 6.20 -1.46 16.96
C ALA A 100 7.41 -0.58 17.31
N GLY A 101 7.19 0.47 18.12
CA GLY A 101 8.20 1.37 18.68
C GLY A 101 8.46 2.61 17.84
N PHE A 102 7.56 3.01 16.92
CA PHE A 102 7.64 4.33 16.31
C PHE A 102 7.45 5.42 17.36
N GLU A 103 8.22 6.51 17.25
CA GLU A 103 7.97 7.70 18.04
C GLU A 103 6.75 8.45 17.48
N PRO A 104 5.92 9.11 18.31
CA PRO A 104 4.72 9.82 17.84
C PRO A 104 4.96 10.78 16.68
N LYS A 105 6.07 11.53 16.71
CA LYS A 105 6.47 12.46 15.63
C LYS A 105 6.78 11.80 14.29
N ASN A 106 6.87 10.47 14.24
CA ASN A 106 7.13 9.67 13.05
C ASN A 106 5.86 8.92 12.58
N ILE A 107 4.71 9.25 13.17
CA ILE A 107 3.41 8.67 12.84
C ILE A 107 2.51 9.77 12.29
N LEU A 108 1.97 9.53 11.09
CA LEU A 108 0.94 10.34 10.47
C LEU A 108 -0.39 9.61 10.61
N TYR A 109 -1.44 10.32 11.01
CA TYR A 109 -2.79 9.78 11.09
C TYR A 109 -3.69 10.50 10.08
N THR A 110 -4.04 9.80 9.02
CA THR A 110 -4.92 10.30 7.96
C THR A 110 -6.10 9.35 7.82
N SER A 111 -7.21 9.67 8.46
CA SER A 111 -8.44 8.86 8.40
C SER A 111 -9.57 9.60 7.67
N ASN A 112 -10.67 8.90 7.42
CA ASN A 112 -11.81 9.41 6.68
C ASN A 112 -13.12 8.94 7.32
N GLY A 113 -14.08 9.88 7.46
CA GLY A 113 -15.43 9.57 7.92
C GLY A 113 -15.50 9.08 9.37
N ILE A 114 -14.57 9.51 10.22
CA ILE A 114 -14.45 9.09 11.62
C ILE A 114 -15.17 10.03 12.58
N HIS A 115 -15.48 9.52 13.77
CA HIS A 115 -15.95 10.33 14.87
C HIS A 115 -14.82 11.18 15.44
N PHE A 116 -15.15 12.39 15.92
CA PHE A 116 -14.15 13.34 16.42
C PHE A 116 -13.33 12.81 17.61
N THR A 117 -13.89 11.90 18.40
CA THR A 117 -13.18 11.24 19.53
C THR A 117 -11.93 10.48 19.09
N GLU A 118 -11.88 9.94 17.85
CA GLU A 118 -10.66 9.32 17.34
C GLU A 118 -9.56 10.36 17.06
N ILE A 119 -9.95 11.56 16.60
CA ILE A 119 -9.00 12.68 16.43
C ILE A 119 -8.48 13.14 17.79
N GLU A 120 -9.35 13.20 18.82
CA GLU A 120 -8.94 13.53 20.19
C GLU A 120 -7.97 12.49 20.75
N GLU A 121 -8.21 11.21 20.48
CA GLU A 121 -7.29 10.13 20.88
C GLU A 121 -5.96 10.26 20.15
N ALA A 122 -5.95 10.49 18.83
CA ALA A 122 -4.74 10.70 18.06
C ALA A 122 -3.93 11.90 18.57
N GLN A 123 -4.60 13.01 18.90
CA GLN A 123 -3.97 14.17 19.52
C GLN A 123 -3.34 13.83 20.88
N SER A 124 -4.03 13.06 21.72
CA SER A 124 -3.51 12.64 23.02
C SER A 124 -2.26 11.74 22.92
N LEU A 125 -2.13 11.01 21.80
CA LEU A 125 -0.97 10.18 21.47
C LEU A 125 0.19 10.98 20.86
N GLY A 126 -0.02 12.27 20.53
CA GLY A 126 1.01 13.18 20.06
C GLY A 126 1.47 12.96 18.61
N VAL A 127 0.62 12.38 17.75
CA VAL A 127 0.94 12.06 16.36
C VAL A 127 0.54 13.17 15.39
N HIS A 128 1.16 13.23 14.20
CA HIS A 128 0.67 14.13 13.15
C HIS A 128 -0.73 13.73 12.71
N ILE A 129 -1.62 14.71 12.50
CA ILE A 129 -3.02 14.48 12.15
C ILE A 129 -3.37 15.25 10.89
N ASN A 130 -3.97 14.58 9.90
CA ASN A 130 -4.60 15.21 8.75
C ASN A 130 -6.14 15.13 8.91
N ILE A 131 -6.83 16.26 8.85
CA ILE A 131 -8.30 16.34 8.93
C ILE A 131 -8.87 16.46 7.53
N ASP A 132 -9.91 15.68 7.24
CA ASP A 132 -10.50 15.54 5.91
C ASP A 132 -11.91 16.15 5.75
N SER A 133 -12.41 16.86 6.76
CA SER A 133 -13.76 17.46 6.73
C SER A 133 -13.83 18.78 7.48
N LEU A 134 -14.63 19.73 6.96
CA LEU A 134 -14.88 21.03 7.63
C LEU A 134 -15.48 20.83 9.02
N SER A 135 -16.40 19.86 9.18
CA SER A 135 -17.03 19.57 10.48
C SER A 135 -16.01 19.17 11.54
N ASN A 136 -15.07 18.28 11.22
CA ASN A 136 -14.03 17.88 12.16
C ASN A 136 -12.98 18.97 12.34
N LEU A 137 -12.69 19.78 11.31
CA LEU A 137 -11.79 20.94 11.43
C LEU A 137 -12.36 21.99 12.37
N GLU A 138 -13.68 22.27 12.30
CA GLU A 138 -14.35 23.17 13.22
C GLU A 138 -14.31 22.67 14.68
N LYS A 139 -14.60 21.37 14.90
CA LYS A 139 -14.54 20.76 16.23
C LYS A 139 -13.11 20.81 16.79
N PHE A 140 -12.11 20.57 15.93
CA PHE A 140 -10.70 20.64 16.30
C PHE A 140 -10.33 22.07 16.71
N GLY A 141 -10.75 23.07 15.92
CA GLY A 141 -10.53 24.47 16.23
C GLY A 141 -11.15 24.91 17.55
N LYS A 142 -12.41 24.52 17.79
CA LYS A 142 -13.11 24.80 19.07
C LYS A 142 -12.40 24.23 20.28
N LYS A 143 -11.76 23.06 20.14
CA LYS A 143 -11.14 22.35 21.26
C LYS A 143 -9.68 22.68 21.45
N PHE A 144 -8.91 22.75 20.40
CA PHE A 144 -7.44 22.82 20.45
C PHE A 144 -6.87 24.15 19.96
N GLY A 145 -7.57 24.86 19.04
CA GLY A 145 -7.10 26.13 18.49
C GLY A 145 -5.67 26.03 17.96
N HIS A 146 -4.79 26.93 18.41
CA HIS A 146 -3.38 26.98 18.03
C HIS A 146 -2.47 26.01 18.81
N THR A 147 -2.99 25.35 19.85
CA THR A 147 -2.15 24.59 20.79
C THR A 147 -1.61 23.29 20.23
N TYR A 148 -2.21 22.78 19.14
CA TYR A 148 -1.77 21.57 18.46
C TYR A 148 -1.76 21.78 16.94
N PRO A 149 -0.59 21.60 16.28
CA PRO A 149 -0.50 21.74 14.83
C PRO A 149 -1.25 20.62 14.11
N VAL A 150 -1.91 20.97 13.01
CA VAL A 150 -2.75 20.01 12.26
C VAL A 150 -2.55 20.15 10.76
N GLY A 151 -2.69 19.05 10.03
CA GLY A 151 -2.77 19.04 8.58
C GLY A 151 -4.20 19.01 8.07
N ILE A 152 -4.39 19.41 6.83
CA ILE A 152 -5.67 19.37 6.13
C ILE A 152 -5.54 18.51 4.89
N ARG A 153 -6.41 17.50 4.76
CA ARG A 153 -6.54 16.72 3.53
C ARG A 153 -7.47 17.42 2.57
N LEU A 154 -6.92 17.82 1.43
CA LEU A 154 -7.63 18.46 0.34
C LEU A 154 -7.97 17.47 -0.77
N ARG A 155 -9.07 17.72 -1.47
CA ARG A 155 -9.45 17.02 -2.70
C ARG A 155 -9.20 17.91 -3.90
N PRO A 156 -8.16 17.63 -4.71
CA PRO A 156 -7.73 18.53 -5.78
C PRO A 156 -8.58 18.44 -7.06
N ASN A 157 -9.58 17.56 -7.11
CA ASN A 157 -10.38 17.25 -8.31
C ASN A 157 -9.54 16.76 -9.52
N ILE A 158 -8.44 16.07 -9.23
CA ILE A 158 -7.54 15.45 -10.21
C ILE A 158 -7.78 13.94 -10.20
N MET A 159 -7.98 13.36 -11.39
CA MET A 159 -8.04 11.90 -11.53
C MET A 159 -6.63 11.31 -11.64
N GLY A 160 -6.27 10.44 -10.70
CA GLY A 160 -5.06 9.61 -10.76
C GLY A 160 -5.40 8.12 -10.75
N GLY A 161 -4.64 7.33 -11.54
CA GLY A 161 -4.78 5.87 -11.60
C GLY A 161 -5.86 5.36 -12.55
N GLY A 162 -5.87 4.04 -12.79
CA GLY A 162 -6.68 3.37 -13.80
C GLY A 162 -7.99 2.73 -13.31
N ASN A 163 -8.27 2.70 -11.99
CA ASN A 163 -9.45 2.04 -11.44
C ASN A 163 -10.23 3.00 -10.52
N LEU A 164 -11.49 3.27 -10.87
CA LEU A 164 -12.37 4.16 -10.10
C LEU A 164 -12.60 3.73 -8.64
N LYS A 165 -12.53 2.43 -8.35
CA LYS A 165 -12.69 1.91 -6.97
C LYS A 165 -11.56 2.35 -6.02
N VAL A 166 -10.41 2.77 -6.56
CA VAL A 166 -9.21 3.17 -5.81
C VAL A 166 -8.70 4.57 -6.16
N SER A 167 -9.44 5.31 -6.99
CA SER A 167 -9.18 6.74 -7.26
C SER A 167 -9.83 7.60 -6.17
N THR A 168 -9.09 8.55 -5.60
CA THR A 168 -9.51 9.34 -4.44
C THR A 168 -9.59 10.84 -4.69
N GLY A 169 -9.04 11.32 -5.81
CA GLY A 169 -8.95 12.75 -6.12
C GLY A 169 -10.09 13.34 -6.95
N HIS A 170 -11.05 12.52 -7.41
CA HIS A 170 -12.14 12.97 -8.31
C HIS A 170 -13.33 13.59 -7.56
N ASP A 171 -14.21 14.27 -8.27
CA ASP A 171 -15.35 15.04 -7.75
C ASP A 171 -16.36 14.21 -6.90
N LYS A 172 -16.54 12.92 -7.23
CA LYS A 172 -17.43 11.99 -6.50
C LYS A 172 -16.72 11.24 -5.37
N SER A 173 -15.47 11.58 -5.06
CA SER A 173 -14.73 10.96 -3.97
C SER A 173 -15.26 11.42 -2.61
N LYS A 174 -15.32 10.50 -1.65
CA LYS A 174 -15.66 10.80 -0.25
C LYS A 174 -14.51 11.43 0.54
N PHE A 175 -13.30 11.46 -0.01
CA PHE A 175 -12.08 11.85 0.69
C PHE A 175 -11.77 13.32 0.54
N GLY A 176 -11.31 13.93 1.64
CA GLY A 176 -10.77 15.29 1.67
C GLY A 176 -11.78 16.41 1.50
N ILE A 177 -11.41 17.60 1.92
CA ILE A 177 -12.18 18.83 1.70
C ILE A 177 -11.92 19.30 0.27
N PRO A 178 -12.96 19.53 -0.57
CA PRO A 178 -12.78 20.07 -1.91
C PRO A 178 -11.99 21.39 -1.91
N VAL A 179 -11.06 21.55 -2.85
CA VAL A 179 -10.25 22.80 -2.92
C VAL A 179 -11.09 24.05 -3.20
N ASP A 180 -12.26 23.92 -3.81
CA ASP A 180 -13.22 25.02 -4.00
C ASP A 180 -13.86 25.52 -2.69
N GLN A 181 -13.67 24.79 -1.58
CA GLN A 181 -14.08 25.19 -0.23
C GLN A 181 -12.94 25.85 0.57
N ILE A 182 -11.87 26.31 -0.09
CA ILE A 182 -10.74 26.93 0.60
C ILE A 182 -11.12 28.12 1.46
N ASP A 183 -12.08 28.95 1.04
CA ASP A 183 -12.55 30.09 1.81
C ASP A 183 -13.21 29.68 3.14
N ASN A 184 -13.91 28.55 3.14
CA ASN A 184 -14.48 27.99 4.37
C ASN A 184 -13.38 27.50 5.31
N ILE A 185 -12.33 26.87 4.78
CA ILE A 185 -11.15 26.46 5.56
C ILE A 185 -10.49 27.69 6.19
N LEU A 186 -10.19 28.72 5.41
CA LEU A 186 -9.54 29.95 5.88
C LEU A 186 -10.38 30.70 6.94
N THR A 187 -11.70 30.65 6.79
CA THR A 187 -12.63 31.19 7.82
C THR A 187 -12.43 30.46 9.15
N LEU A 188 -12.41 29.12 9.15
CA LEU A 188 -12.19 28.32 10.36
C LEU A 188 -10.78 28.53 10.93
N VAL A 189 -9.75 28.59 10.06
CA VAL A 189 -8.36 28.84 10.45
C VAL A 189 -8.27 30.17 11.21
N THR A 190 -8.87 31.22 10.67
CA THR A 190 -8.88 32.55 11.29
C THR A 190 -9.70 32.58 12.56
N GLN A 191 -10.92 32.04 12.53
CA GLN A 191 -11.87 32.06 13.65
C GLN A 191 -11.31 31.35 14.89
N TYR A 192 -10.61 30.24 14.71
CA TYR A 192 -10.09 29.43 15.81
C TYR A 192 -8.58 29.55 15.99
N ASN A 193 -7.93 30.44 15.23
CA ASN A 193 -6.46 30.60 15.23
C ASN A 193 -5.75 29.24 15.10
N LEU A 194 -6.08 28.48 14.03
CA LEU A 194 -5.52 27.14 13.82
C LEU A 194 -4.08 27.22 13.30
N HIS A 195 -3.21 26.39 13.85
CA HIS A 195 -1.86 26.16 13.31
C HIS A 195 -1.90 25.06 12.25
N ILE A 196 -1.93 25.46 10.98
CA ILE A 196 -1.91 24.52 9.85
C ILE A 196 -0.46 24.29 9.44
N GLN A 197 0.06 23.09 9.77
CA GLN A 197 1.44 22.70 9.46
C GLN A 197 1.61 21.88 8.18
N ASN A 198 0.54 21.21 7.70
CA ASN A 198 0.60 20.32 6.54
C ASN A 198 -0.60 20.46 5.62
N LEU A 199 -0.38 20.47 4.31
CA LEU A 199 -1.43 20.31 3.30
C LEU A 199 -1.24 18.96 2.61
N HIS A 200 -2.25 18.10 2.69
CA HIS A 200 -2.22 16.76 2.14
C HIS A 200 -3.19 16.63 0.96
N ILE A 201 -2.71 16.00 -0.09
CA ILE A 201 -3.53 15.51 -1.22
C ILE A 201 -3.22 14.05 -1.49
N HIS A 202 -4.22 13.31 -1.98
CA HIS A 202 -3.99 11.97 -2.51
C HIS A 202 -4.86 11.78 -3.76
N THR A 203 -4.20 11.64 -4.92
CA THR A 203 -4.86 11.63 -6.22
C THR A 203 -5.35 10.25 -6.65
N GLY A 204 -4.84 9.17 -6.03
CA GLY A 204 -5.29 7.80 -6.33
C GLY A 204 -4.21 6.74 -6.20
N SER A 205 -4.45 5.58 -6.79
CA SER A 205 -3.54 4.42 -6.77
C SER A 205 -3.17 4.02 -8.19
N ASP A 206 -2.01 3.32 -8.34
CA ASP A 206 -1.48 2.87 -9.64
C ASP A 206 -1.19 4.01 -10.62
N ILE A 207 -0.66 5.12 -10.10
CA ILE A 207 -0.30 6.31 -10.87
C ILE A 207 1.00 6.00 -11.63
N LYS A 208 0.89 5.80 -12.94
CA LYS A 208 2.03 5.62 -13.85
C LYS A 208 2.61 6.95 -14.31
N ASP A 209 1.71 7.90 -14.64
CA ASP A 209 2.06 9.21 -15.14
C ASP A 209 2.45 10.14 -13.99
N VAL A 210 3.74 10.50 -13.92
CA VAL A 210 4.26 11.39 -12.88
C VAL A 210 3.71 12.80 -12.94
N ASP A 211 3.16 13.25 -14.09
CA ASP A 211 2.55 14.56 -14.24
C ASP A 211 1.27 14.72 -13.41
N VAL A 212 0.65 13.62 -12.98
CA VAL A 212 -0.46 13.65 -12.03
C VAL A 212 -0.02 14.22 -10.67
N PHE A 213 1.19 13.86 -10.20
CA PHE A 213 1.75 14.43 -8.97
C PHE A 213 2.09 15.92 -9.15
N VAL A 214 2.67 16.29 -10.30
CA VAL A 214 3.01 17.70 -10.60
C VAL A 214 1.76 18.57 -10.61
N LYS A 215 0.68 18.14 -11.27
CA LYS A 215 -0.61 18.84 -11.23
C LYS A 215 -1.15 19.00 -9.81
N GLY A 216 -0.95 17.98 -8.96
CA GLY A 216 -1.30 18.09 -7.54
C GLY A 216 -0.49 19.16 -6.81
N ILE A 217 0.80 19.27 -7.10
CA ILE A 217 1.68 20.29 -6.53
C ILE A 217 1.24 21.69 -7.01
N GLU A 218 0.93 21.86 -8.29
CA GLU A 218 0.46 23.14 -8.85
C GLU A 218 -0.79 23.65 -8.12
N VAL A 219 -1.77 22.78 -7.89
CA VAL A 219 -2.98 23.13 -7.10
C VAL A 219 -2.61 23.58 -5.68
N LEU A 220 -1.62 22.95 -5.05
CA LEU A 220 -1.17 23.34 -3.72
C LEU A 220 -0.43 24.69 -3.73
N PHE A 221 0.37 24.98 -4.75
CA PHE A 221 1.10 26.26 -4.86
C PHE A 221 0.16 27.47 -4.87
N ASP A 222 -1.02 27.35 -5.44
CA ASP A 222 -2.01 28.44 -5.47
C ASP A 222 -2.54 28.79 -4.07
N ILE A 223 -2.54 27.84 -3.13
CA ILE A 223 -3.12 28.00 -1.79
C ILE A 223 -2.10 28.11 -0.66
N ILE A 224 -0.87 27.66 -0.85
CA ILE A 224 0.25 27.77 0.12
C ILE A 224 0.39 29.19 0.69
N PRO A 225 0.29 30.29 -0.10
CA PRO A 225 0.43 31.65 0.42
C PRO A 225 -0.53 31.98 1.57
N SER A 226 -1.69 31.33 1.61
CA SER A 226 -2.72 31.54 2.65
C SER A 226 -2.36 30.93 4.01
N PHE A 227 -1.35 30.04 4.06
CA PHE A 227 -0.97 29.30 5.29
C PHE A 227 0.44 29.68 5.75
N LYS A 228 0.53 30.66 6.66
CA LYS A 228 1.80 31.24 7.09
C LYS A 228 2.71 30.29 7.87
N GLU A 229 2.14 29.28 8.51
CA GLU A 229 2.86 28.35 9.41
C GLU A 229 3.08 26.98 8.79
N LEU A 230 2.83 26.85 7.47
CA LEU A 230 3.00 25.61 6.74
C LEU A 230 4.46 25.13 6.77
N GLU A 231 4.67 23.86 7.12
CA GLU A 231 5.99 23.21 7.20
C GLU A 231 6.17 22.12 6.15
N SER A 232 5.06 21.52 5.68
CA SER A 232 5.11 20.42 4.73
C SER A 232 3.93 20.39 3.78
N ILE A 233 4.15 19.76 2.64
CA ILE A 233 3.07 19.28 1.77
C ILE A 233 3.20 17.78 1.60
N ASP A 234 2.07 17.09 1.60
CA ASP A 234 1.96 15.65 1.47
C ASP A 234 1.23 15.31 0.17
N LEU A 235 1.92 14.62 -0.71
CA LEU A 235 1.42 14.24 -2.03
C LEU A 235 0.76 12.85 -2.04
N GLY A 236 0.67 12.23 -0.85
CA GLY A 236 0.12 10.88 -0.69
C GLY A 236 1.00 9.80 -1.30
N GLY A 237 0.37 8.68 -1.60
CA GLY A 237 1.03 7.55 -2.23
C GLY A 237 0.56 7.32 -3.66
N GLY A 238 0.35 6.05 -4.00
CA GLY A 238 -0.22 5.67 -5.29
C GLY A 238 0.82 5.27 -6.32
N PHE A 239 2.08 5.15 -5.99
CA PHE A 239 3.13 4.67 -6.90
C PHE A 239 2.78 3.30 -7.44
N LYS A 240 2.77 3.20 -8.77
CA LYS A 240 2.46 1.97 -9.49
C LYS A 240 3.63 0.98 -9.38
N VAL A 241 3.28 -0.28 -9.18
CA VAL A 241 4.21 -1.42 -9.30
C VAL A 241 3.78 -2.30 -10.47
N PRO A 242 4.71 -2.94 -11.21
CA PRO A 242 4.36 -3.82 -12.30
C PRO A 242 3.81 -5.15 -11.77
N TYR A 243 2.69 -5.61 -12.34
CA TYR A 243 2.08 -6.90 -12.03
C TYR A 243 2.20 -7.91 -13.18
N LYS A 244 2.30 -7.41 -14.43
CA LYS A 244 2.45 -8.21 -15.65
C LYS A 244 3.79 -7.93 -16.31
N GLU A 245 4.19 -8.79 -17.24
CA GLU A 245 5.47 -8.67 -17.95
C GLU A 245 5.57 -7.42 -18.84
N ASP A 246 4.44 -6.96 -19.38
CA ASP A 246 4.31 -5.74 -20.18
C ASP A 246 3.98 -4.49 -19.36
N ASP A 247 3.85 -4.63 -18.04
CA ASP A 247 3.50 -3.52 -17.15
C ASP A 247 4.72 -2.68 -16.75
N THR A 248 4.48 -1.43 -16.39
CA THR A 248 5.54 -0.49 -15.99
C THR A 248 5.24 0.07 -14.61
N GLU A 249 6.29 0.39 -13.87
CA GLU A 249 6.21 1.11 -12.60
C GLU A 249 6.15 2.64 -12.80
N THR A 250 5.84 3.38 -11.73
CA THR A 250 6.08 4.82 -11.66
C THR A 250 7.59 5.09 -11.82
N ASP A 251 7.96 6.00 -12.71
CA ASP A 251 9.35 6.43 -12.87
C ASP A 251 9.74 7.34 -11.69
N ILE A 252 10.29 6.73 -10.63
CA ILE A 252 10.67 7.42 -9.40
C ILE A 252 11.77 8.47 -9.61
N PRO A 253 12.85 8.20 -10.38
CA PRO A 253 13.83 9.24 -10.72
C PRO A 253 13.21 10.45 -11.43
N LEU A 254 12.36 10.22 -12.43
CA LEU A 254 11.69 11.30 -13.14
C LEU A 254 10.73 12.09 -12.22
N LEU A 255 10.00 11.37 -11.33
CA LEU A 255 9.14 12.03 -10.34
C LEU A 255 9.96 12.94 -9.43
N ALA A 256 11.07 12.45 -8.90
CA ALA A 256 11.95 13.24 -8.03
C ALA A 256 12.50 14.48 -8.74
N GLN A 257 12.93 14.33 -10.00
CA GLN A 257 13.37 15.45 -10.81
C GLN A 257 12.27 16.51 -10.96
N LYS A 258 11.06 16.11 -11.37
CA LYS A 258 9.94 17.03 -11.57
C LYS A 258 9.48 17.71 -10.29
N VAL A 259 9.46 16.99 -9.17
CA VAL A 259 9.17 17.57 -7.86
C VAL A 259 10.20 18.64 -7.51
N ASN A 260 11.50 18.33 -7.66
CA ASN A 260 12.57 19.28 -7.37
C ASN A 260 12.49 20.54 -8.26
N GLU A 261 12.20 20.37 -9.57
CA GLU A 261 11.99 21.47 -10.51
C GLU A 261 10.79 22.33 -10.10
N ALA A 262 9.66 21.74 -9.73
CA ALA A 262 8.46 22.44 -9.30
C ALA A 262 8.73 23.32 -8.07
N PHE A 263 9.41 22.79 -7.04
CA PHE A 263 9.77 23.55 -5.83
C PHE A 263 10.82 24.63 -6.09
N SER A 264 11.77 24.39 -7.00
CA SER A 264 12.79 25.37 -7.37
C SER A 264 12.17 26.58 -8.11
N ASN A 265 11.15 26.33 -8.92
CA ASN A 265 10.46 27.36 -9.70
C ASN A 265 9.41 28.14 -8.89
N HIS A 266 8.92 27.57 -7.78
CA HIS A 266 7.90 28.16 -6.92
C HIS A 266 8.39 28.25 -5.48
N PRO A 267 9.29 29.18 -5.15
CA PRO A 267 9.75 29.36 -3.77
C PRO A 267 8.55 29.76 -2.90
N ASN A 268 8.48 29.19 -1.70
CA ASN A 268 7.44 29.52 -0.77
C ASN A 268 7.41 31.03 -0.47
N PRO A 269 6.32 31.74 -0.80
CA PRO A 269 6.23 33.20 -0.63
C PRO A 269 6.32 33.63 0.84
N ASN A 270 6.08 32.72 1.78
CA ASN A 270 6.23 32.97 3.20
C ASN A 270 7.67 32.79 3.71
N GLY A 271 8.65 32.52 2.82
CA GLY A 271 10.07 32.36 3.14
C GLY A 271 10.43 31.11 3.93
N ARG A 272 9.48 30.22 4.22
CA ARG A 272 9.74 28.98 4.94
C ARG A 272 10.14 27.86 3.98
N HIS A 273 11.08 27.05 4.40
CA HIS A 273 11.39 25.79 3.73
C HIS A 273 10.22 24.81 3.92
N LEU A 274 9.78 24.14 2.85
CA LEU A 274 8.71 23.15 2.89
C LEU A 274 9.29 21.75 2.66
N GLN A 275 8.97 20.83 3.55
CA GLN A 275 9.22 19.41 3.32
C GLN A 275 8.18 18.82 2.37
N VAL A 276 8.60 17.84 1.59
CA VAL A 276 7.69 17.04 0.75
C VAL A 276 7.49 15.68 1.37
N TRP A 277 6.24 15.32 1.64
CA TRP A 277 5.89 14.02 2.22
C TRP A 277 5.22 13.14 1.17
N PHE A 278 5.43 11.83 1.32
CA PHE A 278 4.78 10.79 0.52
C PHE A 278 4.34 9.63 1.40
N GLU A 279 3.25 8.96 1.00
CA GLU A 279 2.65 7.82 1.72
C GLU A 279 2.75 6.50 0.90
N PRO A 280 3.95 5.97 0.59
CA PRO A 280 4.07 4.72 -0.16
C PRO A 280 3.58 3.54 0.68
N GLY A 281 2.57 2.81 0.18
CA GLY A 281 2.12 1.54 0.78
C GLY A 281 2.51 0.36 -0.12
N LYS A 282 1.69 0.12 -1.14
CA LYS A 282 1.86 -0.97 -2.10
C LYS A 282 3.26 -1.02 -2.71
N PHE A 283 3.84 0.13 -3.03
CA PHE A 283 5.17 0.23 -3.63
C PHE A 283 6.26 -0.45 -2.79
N LEU A 284 6.19 -0.34 -1.46
CA LEU A 284 7.20 -0.91 -0.57
C LEU A 284 7.06 -2.42 -0.37
N VAL A 285 5.84 -2.92 -0.24
CA VAL A 285 5.63 -4.29 0.25
C VAL A 285 5.03 -5.26 -0.77
N SER A 286 4.41 -4.78 -1.87
CA SER A 286 3.73 -5.64 -2.83
C SER A 286 4.65 -6.72 -3.39
N GLY A 287 5.75 -6.31 -4.03
CA GLY A 287 6.72 -7.21 -4.64
C GLY A 287 7.46 -8.10 -3.65
N ALA A 288 7.57 -7.65 -2.40
CA ALA A 288 8.23 -8.40 -1.33
C ALA A 288 7.39 -9.58 -0.81
N GLY A 289 6.11 -9.68 -1.18
CA GLY A 289 5.22 -10.73 -0.67
C GLY A 289 4.88 -11.79 -1.70
N TYR A 290 4.94 -13.03 -1.25
CA TYR A 290 4.59 -14.25 -1.98
C TYR A 290 3.45 -14.93 -1.25
N PHE A 291 2.47 -15.44 -1.99
CA PHE A 291 1.43 -16.29 -1.45
C PHE A 291 1.56 -17.69 -2.02
N LEU A 292 1.82 -18.67 -1.16
CA LEU A 292 2.08 -20.07 -1.51
C LEU A 292 0.84 -20.91 -1.24
N THR A 293 0.45 -21.71 -2.22
CA THR A 293 -0.69 -22.63 -2.14
C THR A 293 -0.33 -23.97 -2.74
N GLU A 294 -1.02 -25.02 -2.30
CA GLU A 294 -0.89 -26.36 -2.83
C GLU A 294 -2.11 -26.72 -3.66
N VAL A 295 -1.91 -27.44 -4.73
CA VAL A 295 -2.97 -27.96 -5.60
C VAL A 295 -3.63 -29.15 -4.93
N ASN A 296 -4.92 -29.01 -4.58
CA ASN A 296 -5.72 -30.07 -3.99
C ASN A 296 -6.28 -31.04 -5.02
N VAL A 297 -6.71 -30.51 -6.17
CA VAL A 297 -7.47 -31.31 -7.18
C VAL A 297 -7.37 -30.67 -8.55
N ILE A 298 -7.33 -31.50 -9.57
CA ILE A 298 -7.49 -31.10 -10.96
C ILE A 298 -8.84 -31.64 -11.48
N LYS A 299 -9.64 -30.75 -12.07
CA LYS A 299 -10.91 -31.11 -12.71
C LYS A 299 -10.87 -30.68 -14.15
N GLU A 300 -11.32 -31.55 -15.04
CA GLU A 300 -11.36 -31.28 -16.47
C GLU A 300 -12.79 -31.36 -16.97
N ASN A 301 -13.13 -30.46 -17.87
CA ASN A 301 -14.31 -30.56 -18.72
C ASN A 301 -13.88 -30.46 -20.20
N ALA A 302 -14.83 -30.41 -21.12
CA ALA A 302 -14.53 -30.40 -22.57
C ALA A 302 -13.67 -29.20 -23.02
N THR A 303 -13.59 -28.10 -22.25
CA THR A 303 -12.95 -26.85 -22.67
C THR A 303 -11.94 -26.28 -21.67
N THR A 304 -11.99 -26.74 -20.41
CA THR A 304 -11.26 -26.07 -19.32
C THR A 304 -10.68 -27.09 -18.34
N SER A 305 -9.39 -26.94 -18.02
CA SER A 305 -8.74 -27.64 -16.92
C SER A 305 -8.73 -26.71 -15.70
N PHE A 306 -9.42 -27.10 -14.63
CA PHE A 306 -9.48 -26.37 -13.36
C PHE A 306 -8.44 -26.90 -12.39
N VAL A 307 -7.67 -25.99 -11.83
CA VAL A 307 -6.71 -26.25 -10.74
C VAL A 307 -7.29 -25.70 -9.45
N GLY A 308 -7.82 -26.59 -8.62
CA GLY A 308 -8.34 -26.26 -7.29
C GLY A 308 -7.23 -26.24 -6.26
N ILE A 309 -7.02 -25.10 -5.60
CA ILE A 309 -5.97 -24.90 -4.60
C ILE A 309 -6.52 -24.95 -3.17
N ASN A 310 -5.64 -25.17 -2.19
CA ASN A 310 -5.97 -25.20 -0.76
C ASN A 310 -6.22 -23.80 -0.15
N SER A 311 -6.72 -22.89 -0.93
CA SER A 311 -7.02 -21.50 -0.58
C SER A 311 -8.28 -21.01 -1.31
N GLY A 312 -8.68 -19.76 -1.04
CA GLY A 312 -9.77 -19.09 -1.69
C GLY A 312 -9.64 -17.57 -1.64
N PHE A 313 -10.60 -16.84 -2.21
CA PHE A 313 -10.61 -15.39 -2.17
C PHE A 313 -10.60 -14.83 -0.74
N ASN A 314 -11.05 -15.61 0.22
CA ASN A 314 -10.99 -15.27 1.64
C ASN A 314 -9.56 -15.07 2.16
N HIS A 315 -8.55 -15.58 1.48
CA HIS A 315 -7.14 -15.35 1.81
C HIS A 315 -6.46 -14.35 0.88
N LEU A 316 -6.86 -14.26 -0.39
CA LEU A 316 -6.35 -13.28 -1.37
C LEU A 316 -7.53 -12.76 -2.21
N ILE A 317 -8.23 -11.73 -1.70
CA ILE A 317 -9.45 -11.19 -2.30
C ILE A 317 -9.23 -10.39 -3.60
N ARG A 318 -8.02 -9.91 -3.82
CA ARG A 318 -7.72 -8.93 -4.85
C ARG A 318 -8.12 -9.33 -6.27
N PRO A 319 -7.90 -10.58 -6.75
CA PRO A 319 -8.38 -11.02 -8.06
C PRO A 319 -9.90 -10.89 -8.19
N MET A 320 -10.66 -11.32 -7.20
CA MET A 320 -12.12 -11.28 -7.22
C MET A 320 -12.68 -9.86 -7.06
N PHE A 321 -12.09 -9.03 -6.20
CA PHE A 321 -12.66 -7.74 -5.83
C PHE A 321 -12.25 -6.59 -6.77
N TYR A 322 -11.03 -6.65 -7.31
CA TYR A 322 -10.44 -5.60 -8.15
C TYR A 322 -10.08 -6.06 -9.56
N ASP A 323 -10.34 -7.32 -9.93
CA ASP A 323 -9.82 -7.96 -11.13
C ASP A 323 -8.28 -7.88 -11.19
N ALA A 324 -7.65 -7.88 -10.02
CA ALA A 324 -6.21 -7.70 -9.91
C ALA A 324 -5.47 -8.92 -10.45
N TYR A 325 -4.57 -8.68 -11.38
CA TYR A 325 -3.66 -9.71 -11.86
C TYR A 325 -2.60 -10.01 -10.79
N HIS A 326 -2.35 -11.30 -10.57
CA HIS A 326 -1.16 -11.81 -9.90
C HIS A 326 -0.46 -12.80 -10.83
N LYS A 327 0.86 -12.67 -10.98
CA LYS A 327 1.63 -13.70 -11.66
C LYS A 327 1.57 -14.97 -10.81
N ILE A 328 1.29 -16.11 -11.47
CA ILE A 328 1.24 -17.43 -10.82
C ILE A 328 2.25 -18.32 -11.51
N GLU A 329 3.03 -19.07 -10.75
CA GLU A 329 3.97 -20.06 -11.27
C GLU A 329 3.82 -21.39 -10.54
N ASN A 330 3.94 -22.50 -11.28
CA ASN A 330 4.13 -23.83 -10.70
C ASN A 330 5.61 -24.03 -10.38
N ILE A 331 5.99 -23.91 -9.13
CA ILE A 331 7.39 -24.04 -8.70
C ILE A 331 7.79 -25.50 -8.39
N SER A 332 6.83 -26.43 -8.40
CA SER A 332 7.10 -27.86 -8.28
C SER A 332 7.50 -28.50 -9.62
N ASN A 333 7.00 -27.95 -10.73
CA ASN A 333 7.27 -28.45 -12.09
C ASN A 333 7.62 -27.29 -13.05
N PRO A 334 8.72 -26.54 -12.83
CA PRO A 334 9.02 -25.31 -13.56
C PRO A 334 9.46 -25.52 -15.02
N SER A 335 9.62 -26.76 -15.47
CA SER A 335 10.03 -27.15 -16.83
C SER A 335 9.03 -28.04 -17.54
N GLY A 336 7.84 -28.25 -16.98
CA GLY A 336 6.76 -29.00 -17.63
C GLY A 336 6.23 -28.32 -18.88
N GLU A 337 5.43 -29.04 -19.69
CA GLU A 337 4.73 -28.46 -20.82
C GLU A 337 3.81 -27.30 -20.36
N VAL A 338 3.76 -26.22 -21.12
CA VAL A 338 2.89 -25.08 -20.80
C VAL A 338 1.47 -25.39 -21.26
N LYS A 339 0.50 -25.28 -20.34
CA LYS A 339 -0.93 -25.51 -20.58
C LYS A 339 -1.74 -24.35 -19.99
N LYS A 340 -2.98 -24.19 -20.45
CA LYS A 340 -3.92 -23.18 -19.93
C LYS A 340 -4.78 -23.79 -18.84
N TYR A 341 -4.92 -23.06 -17.74
CA TYR A 341 -5.71 -23.49 -16.57
C TYR A 341 -6.59 -22.35 -16.05
N ALA A 342 -7.72 -22.72 -15.46
CA ALA A 342 -8.47 -21.90 -14.54
C ALA A 342 -7.99 -22.23 -13.11
N VAL A 343 -7.36 -21.27 -12.43
CA VAL A 343 -6.90 -21.43 -11.04
C VAL A 343 -8.02 -21.00 -10.12
N THR A 344 -8.56 -21.94 -9.33
CA THR A 344 -9.76 -21.75 -8.50
C THR A 344 -9.50 -22.06 -7.04
N GLY A 345 -10.21 -21.38 -6.16
CA GLY A 345 -10.22 -21.69 -4.75
C GLY A 345 -11.30 -22.71 -4.36
N TYR A 346 -11.48 -22.86 -3.06
CA TYR A 346 -12.42 -23.83 -2.45
C TYR A 346 -13.67 -23.16 -1.82
N ILE A 347 -13.85 -21.85 -2.02
CA ILE A 347 -15.02 -21.14 -1.49
C ILE A 347 -16.26 -21.47 -2.33
N CYS A 348 -17.43 -21.47 -1.72
CA CYS A 348 -18.68 -21.89 -2.34
C CYS A 348 -19.25 -20.91 -3.39
N GLU A 349 -18.56 -19.83 -3.68
CA GLU A 349 -18.86 -18.85 -4.73
C GLU A 349 -17.95 -19.09 -5.94
N THR A 350 -18.10 -18.32 -7.02
CA THR A 350 -17.17 -18.35 -8.15
C THR A 350 -15.83 -17.78 -7.70
N ASP A 351 -15.02 -18.63 -7.14
CA ASP A 351 -13.75 -18.31 -6.45
C ASP A 351 -12.57 -18.54 -7.39
N ASN A 352 -12.42 -17.65 -8.37
CA ASN A 352 -11.38 -17.76 -9.39
C ASN A 352 -10.27 -16.74 -9.16
N PHE A 353 -9.04 -17.21 -9.08
CA PHE A 353 -7.83 -16.38 -9.06
C PHE A 353 -7.35 -16.00 -10.46
N ALA A 354 -7.59 -16.87 -11.44
CA ALA A 354 -7.20 -16.62 -12.83
C ALA A 354 -7.99 -17.53 -13.80
N TRP A 355 -8.25 -16.98 -14.98
CA TRP A 355 -8.77 -17.70 -16.14
C TRP A 355 -7.69 -17.78 -17.21
N ASP A 356 -7.67 -18.87 -18.01
CA ASP A 356 -6.76 -19.08 -19.14
C ASP A 356 -5.29 -18.81 -18.81
N ARG A 357 -4.89 -19.12 -17.56
CA ARG A 357 -3.54 -18.88 -17.09
C ARG A 357 -2.59 -19.92 -17.67
N GLU A 358 -1.59 -19.47 -18.40
CA GLU A 358 -0.49 -20.31 -18.87
C GLU A 358 0.40 -20.67 -17.69
N LEU A 359 0.47 -21.96 -17.37
CA LEU A 359 1.33 -22.54 -16.34
C LEU A 359 2.03 -23.77 -16.89
N HIS A 360 3.25 -24.02 -16.41
CA HIS A 360 3.86 -25.34 -16.58
C HIS A 360 2.96 -26.41 -15.97
N GLU A 361 2.87 -27.58 -16.62
CA GLU A 361 1.97 -28.68 -16.27
C GLU A 361 1.80 -28.81 -14.74
N VAL A 362 0.54 -28.75 -14.32
CA VAL A 362 0.14 -28.78 -12.91
C VAL A 362 -0.37 -30.16 -12.53
N ARG A 363 0.03 -30.66 -11.37
CA ARG A 363 -0.39 -31.92 -10.78
C ARG A 363 -0.91 -31.71 -9.36
N GLU A 364 -1.72 -32.59 -8.85
CA GLU A 364 -2.14 -32.62 -7.45
C GLU A 364 -0.90 -32.71 -6.54
N GLY A 365 -0.87 -31.90 -5.49
CA GLY A 365 0.30 -31.75 -4.60
C GLY A 365 1.35 -30.74 -5.09
N ASP A 366 1.24 -30.20 -6.31
CA ASP A 366 2.16 -29.15 -6.78
C ASP A 366 1.98 -27.85 -5.99
N LEU A 367 3.07 -27.13 -5.79
CA LEU A 367 3.12 -25.85 -5.10
C LEU A 367 3.02 -24.71 -6.14
N LEU A 368 2.00 -23.89 -6.00
CA LEU A 368 1.84 -22.66 -6.78
C LEU A 368 2.24 -21.45 -5.94
N VAL A 369 2.96 -20.51 -6.56
CA VAL A 369 3.31 -19.21 -5.98
C VAL A 369 2.57 -18.09 -6.70
N PHE A 370 1.93 -17.21 -5.91
CA PHE A 370 1.36 -15.95 -6.38
C PHE A 370 2.31 -14.83 -5.98
N TYR A 371 2.81 -14.09 -6.98
CA TYR A 371 3.72 -12.97 -6.78
C TYR A 371 2.94 -11.67 -6.46
N ASN A 372 3.65 -10.66 -5.97
CA ASN A 372 3.10 -9.35 -5.61
C ASN A 372 1.95 -9.42 -4.60
N ALA A 373 2.01 -10.39 -3.69
CA ALA A 373 0.97 -10.63 -2.69
C ALA A 373 1.21 -9.90 -1.36
N GLY A 374 2.24 -9.05 -1.25
CA GLY A 374 2.63 -8.41 0.00
C GLY A 374 1.73 -7.25 0.43
N ALA A 375 1.00 -6.63 -0.49
CA ALA A 375 0.09 -5.53 -0.16
C ALA A 375 -1.38 -5.95 -0.32
N TYR A 376 -2.20 -5.64 0.70
CA TYR A 376 -3.64 -5.90 0.65
C TYR A 376 -4.00 -7.38 0.39
N GLY A 377 -3.08 -8.30 0.68
CA GLY A 377 -3.31 -9.73 0.66
C GLY A 377 -3.83 -10.20 2.01
N PHE A 378 -2.93 -10.50 2.95
CA PHE A 378 -3.32 -10.94 4.29
C PHE A 378 -4.20 -9.92 5.02
N GLU A 379 -3.95 -8.61 4.87
CA GLU A 379 -4.73 -7.56 5.54
C GLU A 379 -6.21 -7.56 5.18
N MET A 380 -6.56 -7.96 3.96
CA MET A 380 -7.96 -8.09 3.52
C MET A 380 -8.50 -9.52 3.68
N SER A 381 -7.74 -10.44 4.30
CA SER A 381 -8.17 -11.81 4.50
C SER A 381 -9.26 -11.93 5.56
N SER A 382 -10.09 -12.96 5.43
CA SER A 382 -11.18 -13.26 6.35
C SER A 382 -11.27 -14.77 6.64
N ASN A 383 -12.09 -15.12 7.65
CA ASN A 383 -12.45 -16.50 7.93
C ASN A 383 -13.75 -16.93 7.22
N PHE A 384 -14.06 -16.36 6.06
CA PHE A 384 -15.28 -16.74 5.32
C PHE A 384 -15.33 -18.25 5.08
N ASN A 385 -16.52 -18.83 5.17
CA ASN A 385 -16.78 -20.29 5.22
C ASN A 385 -16.05 -20.99 6.39
N SER A 386 -15.78 -20.27 7.50
CA SER A 386 -15.02 -20.76 8.64
C SER A 386 -13.63 -21.32 8.28
N ARG A 387 -13.03 -20.86 7.17
CA ARG A 387 -11.68 -21.21 6.77
C ARG A 387 -10.66 -20.48 7.62
N LEU A 388 -9.65 -21.21 8.07
CA LEU A 388 -8.59 -20.71 8.94
C LEU A 388 -7.60 -19.84 8.15
N LYS A 389 -7.23 -18.66 8.68
CA LYS A 389 -6.26 -17.78 8.02
C LYS A 389 -4.88 -18.43 7.95
N PRO A 390 -4.12 -18.17 6.86
CA PRO A 390 -2.78 -18.71 6.68
C PRO A 390 -1.78 -18.15 7.69
N ALA A 391 -0.66 -18.83 7.85
CA ALA A 391 0.49 -18.28 8.55
C ALA A 391 1.17 -17.19 7.73
N GLU A 392 1.94 -16.34 8.40
CA GLU A 392 2.82 -15.35 7.79
C GLU A 392 4.27 -15.58 8.25
N VAL A 393 5.20 -15.54 7.31
CA VAL A 393 6.63 -15.77 7.51
C VAL A 393 7.41 -14.61 6.92
N MET A 394 8.45 -14.15 7.59
CA MET A 394 9.40 -13.17 7.07
C MET A 394 10.76 -13.82 6.85
N VAL A 395 11.35 -13.61 5.69
CA VAL A 395 12.75 -13.90 5.40
C VAL A 395 13.54 -12.62 5.59
N LYS A 396 14.52 -12.65 6.49
CA LYS A 396 15.41 -11.53 6.80
C LYS A 396 16.79 -12.04 7.16
N ASP A 397 17.84 -11.43 6.58
CA ASP A 397 19.24 -11.81 6.78
C ASP A 397 19.47 -13.32 6.57
N GLY A 398 18.83 -13.88 5.54
CA GLY A 398 18.86 -15.31 5.19
C GLY A 398 18.12 -16.23 6.17
N LYS A 399 17.48 -15.70 7.20
CA LYS A 399 16.72 -16.47 8.22
C LYS A 399 15.23 -16.36 7.95
N THR A 400 14.52 -17.48 8.14
CA THR A 400 13.07 -17.56 8.05
C THR A 400 12.46 -17.46 9.46
N ILE A 401 11.55 -16.51 9.64
CA ILE A 401 10.95 -16.19 10.95
C ILE A 401 9.44 -16.30 10.80
N LEU A 402 8.79 -17.12 11.65
CA LEU A 402 7.33 -17.12 11.77
C LEU A 402 6.90 -15.80 12.43
N ILE A 403 6.13 -14.97 11.72
CA ILE A 403 5.68 -13.66 12.21
C ILE A 403 4.19 -13.63 12.55
N ARG A 404 3.43 -14.65 12.13
CA ARG A 404 2.05 -14.95 12.53
C ARG A 404 1.82 -16.44 12.37
N ARG A 405 1.32 -17.11 13.44
CA ARG A 405 0.91 -18.50 13.32
C ARG A 405 -0.34 -18.64 12.44
N ARG A 406 -0.55 -19.82 11.88
CA ARG A 406 -1.82 -20.19 11.25
C ARG A 406 -2.93 -20.15 12.30
N ASP A 407 -4.14 -19.73 11.91
CA ASP A 407 -5.31 -19.87 12.77
C ASP A 407 -5.57 -21.35 13.09
N GLU A 408 -6.09 -21.60 14.27
CA GLU A 408 -6.61 -22.87 14.75
C GLU A 408 -8.12 -22.72 14.96
N PHE A 409 -8.81 -23.84 15.24
CA PHE A 409 -10.27 -23.82 15.45
C PHE A 409 -10.68 -22.85 16.58
N GLU A 410 -9.89 -22.79 17.63
CA GLU A 410 -10.09 -21.93 18.79
C GLU A 410 -10.08 -20.43 18.43
N ASP A 411 -9.36 -20.02 17.38
CA ASP A 411 -9.36 -18.65 16.92
C ASP A 411 -10.72 -18.23 16.31
N LEU A 412 -11.49 -19.18 15.79
CA LEU A 412 -12.86 -18.92 15.32
C LEU A 412 -13.82 -18.67 16.51
N LEU A 413 -13.52 -19.18 17.68
CA LEU A 413 -14.34 -19.08 18.89
C LEU A 413 -13.92 -17.91 19.79
N LYS A 414 -12.71 -17.39 19.63
CA LYS A 414 -12.04 -16.46 20.56
C LYS A 414 -12.88 -15.30 21.08
N ASN A 415 -13.78 -14.77 20.26
CA ASN A 415 -14.61 -13.61 20.61
C ASN A 415 -16.11 -13.97 20.67
N GLN A 416 -16.46 -15.25 20.62
CA GLN A 416 -17.84 -15.70 20.76
C GLN A 416 -18.17 -15.87 22.26
N VAL A 417 -19.35 -15.43 22.63
CA VAL A 417 -19.90 -15.67 23.98
C VAL A 417 -20.67 -16.98 23.91
N LEU A 418 -20.24 -17.99 24.68
CA LEU A 418 -20.83 -19.35 24.72
C LEU A 418 -21.76 -19.49 25.91
#